data_f869a03b7cb9d8c65c632b7250b28d9b
#
_entry.id   f869a03b7cb9d8c65c632b7250b28d9b
#
_cell.length_a   1.000
_cell.length_b   1.000
_cell.length_c   1.000
_cell.angle_alpha   90.00
_cell.angle_beta   90.00
_cell.angle_gamma   90.00
#
_symmetry.space_group_name_H-M   'P 1'
#
loop_
_entity.id
_entity.type
_entity.pdbx_description
1 polymer ?
#
loop_
_entity_poly.entity_id
_entity_poly.type
_entity_poly.pdbx_seq_one_letter_code
_entity_poly.pdbx_strand_id
1 'polypeptide(L)'
;MNDQLKIERNRDAMRLFEKCINANDLTLGRQLISEDAEFTTPVSPTPLKGAEGYLSVVEMMRKSFPDVQWKLERMVVDATTVAVQWRCAGTFVGTAPFAGIAPNGRKFSATVMNFYTFDEAGKIVDDAAAEGIAGILRGIGAL
;
A
#
# COMPACT_ATOMS: atom_id res chain seq x y z
N MET A 1 -19.46 -7.77 18.59
CA MET A 1 -18.12 -7.28 19.01
C MET A 1 -18.24 -5.79 19.33
N ASN A 2 -17.76 -5.36 20.47
CA ASN A 2 -17.79 -3.94 20.85
C ASN A 2 -16.70 -3.15 20.07
N ASP A 3 -16.81 -1.83 20.13
CA ASP A 3 -15.91 -0.96 19.36
C ASP A 3 -14.45 -1.09 19.81
N GLN A 4 -14.18 -1.27 21.10
CA GLN A 4 -12.81 -1.44 21.58
C GLN A 4 -12.15 -2.68 20.98
N LEU A 5 -12.86 -3.79 20.91
CA LEU A 5 -12.35 -5.02 20.29
C LEU A 5 -12.15 -4.87 18.77
N LYS A 6 -13.04 -4.12 18.10
CA LYS A 6 -12.87 -3.81 16.67
C LYS A 6 -11.63 -2.95 16.45
N ILE A 7 -11.38 -1.96 17.29
CA ILE A 7 -10.19 -1.10 17.21
C ILE A 7 -8.91 -1.93 17.35
N GLU A 8 -8.86 -2.81 18.35
CA GLU A 8 -7.69 -3.68 18.55
C GLU A 8 -7.48 -4.61 17.37
N ARG A 9 -8.55 -5.24 16.88
CA ARG A 9 -8.52 -6.10 15.70
C ARG A 9 -8.00 -5.37 14.46
N ASN A 10 -8.51 -4.17 14.20
CA ASN A 10 -8.14 -3.39 13.03
C ASN A 10 -6.68 -2.92 13.12
N ARG A 11 -6.21 -2.58 14.32
CA ARG A 11 -4.80 -2.25 14.55
C ARG A 11 -3.89 -3.42 14.25
N ASP A 12 -4.21 -4.60 14.77
CA ASP A 12 -3.42 -5.81 14.55
C ASP A 12 -3.42 -6.22 13.08
N ALA A 13 -4.57 -6.13 12.40
CA ALA A 13 -4.69 -6.39 10.98
C ALA A 13 -3.80 -5.46 10.15
N MET A 14 -3.71 -4.18 10.52
CA MET A 14 -2.86 -3.23 9.79
C MET A 14 -1.37 -3.54 9.97
N ARG A 15 -0.95 -4.01 11.13
CA ARG A 15 0.45 -4.45 11.34
C ARG A 15 0.77 -5.70 10.53
N LEU A 16 -0.17 -6.64 10.41
CA LEU A 16 -0.03 -7.80 9.52
C LEU A 16 0.00 -7.37 8.05
N PHE A 17 -0.79 -6.36 7.70
CA PHE A 17 -0.83 -5.81 6.35
C PHE A 17 0.52 -5.21 5.95
N GLU A 18 1.21 -4.52 6.86
CA GLU A 18 2.59 -4.04 6.61
C GLU A 18 3.51 -5.20 6.24
N LYS A 19 3.46 -6.29 6.97
CA LYS A 19 4.25 -7.50 6.65
C LYS A 19 3.86 -8.09 5.31
N CYS A 20 2.56 -8.13 5.03
CA CYS A 20 2.00 -8.67 3.79
C CYS A 20 2.54 -7.93 2.55
N ILE A 21 2.47 -6.61 2.53
CA ILE A 21 2.90 -5.83 1.37
C ILE A 21 4.42 -5.87 1.19
N ASN A 22 5.20 -5.86 2.27
CA ASN A 22 6.65 -5.95 2.18
C ASN A 22 7.16 -7.34 1.76
N ALA A 23 6.40 -8.39 2.05
CA ALA A 23 6.71 -9.76 1.61
C ALA A 23 6.05 -10.13 0.28
N ASN A 24 5.13 -9.31 -0.24
CA ASN A 24 4.25 -9.64 -1.35
C ASN A 24 3.54 -10.99 -1.12
N ASP A 25 2.99 -11.17 0.08
CA ASP A 25 2.41 -12.43 0.56
C ASP A 25 0.93 -12.51 0.19
N LEU A 26 0.61 -13.18 -0.91
CA LEU A 26 -0.76 -13.31 -1.41
C LEU A 26 -1.65 -14.13 -0.45
N THR A 27 -1.11 -15.15 0.18
CA THR A 27 -1.87 -15.97 1.15
C THR A 27 -2.34 -15.14 2.32
N LEU A 28 -1.45 -14.34 2.90
CA LEU A 28 -1.79 -13.41 3.97
C LEU A 28 -2.72 -12.30 3.45
N GLY A 29 -2.48 -11.81 2.25
CA GLY A 29 -3.33 -10.81 1.61
C GLY A 29 -4.79 -11.26 1.50
N ARG A 30 -5.02 -12.49 1.12
CA ARG A 30 -6.38 -13.06 1.03
C ARG A 30 -7.06 -13.17 2.40
N GLN A 31 -6.30 -13.29 3.48
CA GLN A 31 -6.84 -13.29 4.84
C GLN A 31 -7.24 -11.88 5.30
N LEU A 32 -6.50 -10.85 4.86
CA LEU A 32 -6.66 -9.48 5.32
C LEU A 32 -7.58 -8.63 4.46
N ILE A 33 -7.69 -8.95 3.16
CA ILE A 33 -8.42 -8.16 2.17
C ILE A 33 -9.63 -8.93 1.68
N SER A 34 -10.78 -8.27 1.65
CA SER A 34 -12.01 -8.85 1.11
C SER A 34 -11.87 -9.15 -0.39
N GLU A 35 -12.46 -10.25 -0.85
CA GLU A 35 -12.53 -10.58 -2.28
C GLU A 35 -13.24 -9.51 -3.10
N ASP A 36 -14.19 -8.79 -2.48
CA ASP A 36 -14.99 -7.76 -3.12
C ASP A 36 -14.38 -6.36 -3.01
N ALA A 37 -13.22 -6.23 -2.34
CA ALA A 37 -12.55 -4.95 -2.20
C ALA A 37 -12.11 -4.40 -3.56
N GLU A 38 -12.36 -3.10 -3.79
CA GLU A 38 -11.90 -2.39 -4.98
C GLU A 38 -11.04 -1.21 -4.55
N PHE A 39 -9.91 -1.05 -5.24
CA PHE A 39 -8.94 -0.01 -4.94
C PHE A 39 -8.68 0.85 -6.17
N THR A 40 -8.66 2.17 -5.98
CA THR A 40 -8.18 3.10 -6.99
C THR A 40 -6.76 3.52 -6.62
N THR A 41 -5.91 3.65 -7.63
CA THR A 41 -4.52 4.06 -7.45
C THR A 41 -4.08 4.90 -8.65
N PRO A 42 -3.20 5.92 -8.45
CA PRO A 42 -2.70 6.73 -9.55
C PRO A 42 -1.84 5.95 -10.56
N VAL A 43 -1.40 4.73 -10.20
CA VAL A 43 -0.55 3.91 -11.06
C VAL A 43 -1.32 2.90 -11.91
N SER A 44 -2.65 2.84 -11.78
CA SER A 44 -3.51 1.98 -12.61
C SER A 44 -4.70 2.79 -13.16
N PRO A 45 -4.99 2.67 -14.48
CA PRO A 45 -6.13 3.38 -15.07
C PRO A 45 -7.48 2.76 -14.72
N THR A 46 -7.50 1.55 -14.19
CA THR A 46 -8.71 0.82 -13.80
C THR A 46 -8.65 0.43 -12.34
N PRO A 47 -9.82 0.32 -11.64
CA PRO A 47 -9.84 -0.18 -10.27
C PRO A 47 -9.22 -1.58 -10.18
N LEU A 48 -8.50 -1.82 -9.10
CA LEU A 48 -7.90 -3.11 -8.77
C LEU A 48 -8.80 -3.83 -7.77
N LYS A 49 -8.88 -5.16 -7.88
CA LYS A 49 -9.82 -5.95 -7.08
C LYS A 49 -9.12 -7.00 -6.23
N GLY A 50 -9.53 -7.07 -4.95
CA GLY A 50 -9.08 -8.09 -4.01
C GLY A 50 -7.60 -8.03 -3.67
N ALA A 51 -7.12 -9.08 -3.04
CA ALA A 51 -5.71 -9.19 -2.65
C ALA A 51 -4.79 -9.26 -3.87
N GLU A 52 -5.17 -9.98 -4.91
CA GLU A 52 -4.42 -10.07 -6.16
C GLU A 52 -4.24 -8.68 -6.79
N GLY A 53 -5.31 -7.90 -6.85
CA GLY A 53 -5.26 -6.55 -7.40
C GLY A 53 -4.36 -5.64 -6.57
N TYR A 54 -4.50 -5.66 -5.26
CA TYR A 54 -3.67 -4.84 -4.37
C TYR A 54 -2.18 -5.19 -4.51
N LEU A 55 -1.84 -6.47 -4.42
CA LEU A 55 -0.45 -6.92 -4.48
C LEU A 55 0.16 -6.80 -5.87
N SER A 56 -0.65 -6.64 -6.93
CA SER A 56 -0.14 -6.33 -8.26
C SER A 56 0.61 -5.00 -8.31
N VAL A 57 0.21 -4.04 -7.47
CA VAL A 57 0.92 -2.75 -7.33
C VAL A 57 2.28 -2.95 -6.67
N VAL A 58 2.35 -3.78 -5.64
CA VAL A 58 3.63 -4.14 -4.99
C VAL A 58 4.59 -4.78 -6.01
N GLU A 59 4.08 -5.72 -6.80
CA GLU A 59 4.88 -6.39 -7.83
C GLU A 59 5.36 -5.41 -8.90
N MET A 60 4.48 -4.52 -9.36
CA MET A 60 4.83 -3.48 -10.33
C MET A 60 5.91 -2.56 -9.77
N MET A 61 5.78 -2.11 -8.54
CA MET A 61 6.78 -1.26 -7.88
C MET A 61 8.13 -1.97 -7.78
N ARG A 62 8.16 -3.26 -7.48
CA ARG A 62 9.41 -4.04 -7.38
C ARG A 62 10.13 -4.21 -8.71
N LYS A 63 9.43 -4.18 -9.82
CA LYS A 63 10.09 -4.21 -11.15
C LYS A 63 10.95 -2.98 -11.39
N SER A 64 10.57 -1.84 -10.86
CA SER A 64 11.33 -0.59 -10.95
C SER A 64 12.25 -0.37 -9.76
N PHE A 65 11.78 -0.74 -8.57
CA PHE A 65 12.46 -0.54 -7.28
C PHE A 65 12.53 -1.88 -6.53
N PRO A 66 13.51 -2.75 -6.83
CA PRO A 66 13.57 -4.10 -6.25
C PRO A 66 13.62 -4.13 -4.72
N ASP A 67 14.15 -3.08 -4.10
CA ASP A 67 14.31 -2.92 -2.66
C ASP A 67 13.18 -2.12 -1.99
N VAL A 68 12.09 -1.84 -2.72
CA VAL A 68 11.00 -1.00 -2.18
C VAL A 68 10.43 -1.58 -0.89
N GLN A 69 10.27 -0.71 0.11
CA GLN A 69 9.70 -1.03 1.41
C GLN A 69 8.69 0.03 1.82
N TRP A 70 7.65 -0.41 2.49
CA TRP A 70 6.66 0.46 3.13
C TRP A 70 6.77 0.29 4.64
N LYS A 71 7.11 1.36 5.34
CA LYS A 71 7.17 1.38 6.81
C LYS A 71 5.94 2.10 7.35
N LEU A 72 5.20 1.42 8.23
CA LEU A 72 4.09 2.02 8.96
C LEU A 72 4.68 2.93 10.03
N GLU A 73 4.59 4.25 9.82
CA GLU A 73 5.14 5.24 10.74
C GLU A 73 4.13 5.65 11.80
N ARG A 74 2.86 5.74 11.42
CA ARG A 74 1.81 6.23 12.31
C ARG A 74 0.46 5.72 11.84
N MET A 75 -0.41 5.37 12.78
CA MET A 75 -1.81 5.06 12.47
C MET A 75 -2.76 5.60 13.53
N VAL A 76 -3.95 5.94 13.10
CA VAL A 76 -5.10 6.28 13.94
C VAL A 76 -6.19 5.29 13.61
N VAL A 77 -6.78 4.68 14.63
CA VAL A 77 -7.69 3.54 14.48
C VAL A 77 -9.02 3.82 15.15
N ASP A 78 -10.11 3.60 14.44
CA ASP A 78 -11.44 3.49 15.03
C ASP A 78 -12.07 2.13 14.69
N ALA A 79 -13.36 1.96 15.01
CA ALA A 79 -14.04 0.67 14.84
C ALA A 79 -14.21 0.25 13.38
N THR A 80 -14.10 1.17 12.43
CA THR A 80 -14.36 0.92 11.00
C THR A 80 -13.20 1.30 10.09
N THR A 81 -12.29 2.16 10.54
CA THR A 81 -11.29 2.79 9.68
C THR A 81 -9.93 2.85 10.36
N VAL A 82 -8.89 2.66 9.58
CA VAL A 82 -7.50 2.92 10.01
C VAL A 82 -6.89 3.94 9.06
N ALA A 83 -6.49 5.09 9.60
CA ALA A 83 -5.70 6.07 8.87
C ALA A 83 -4.21 5.77 9.10
N VAL A 84 -3.45 5.65 8.02
CA VAL A 84 -2.03 5.27 8.09
C VAL A 84 -1.16 6.31 7.39
N GLN A 85 -0.05 6.62 8.02
CA GLN A 85 1.07 7.31 7.38
C GLN A 85 2.17 6.30 7.11
N TRP A 86 2.46 6.08 5.83
CA TRP A 86 3.52 5.20 5.37
C TRP A 86 4.76 6.00 4.97
N ARG A 87 5.93 5.41 5.18
CA ARG A 87 7.17 5.80 4.50
C ARG A 87 7.44 4.77 3.41
N CYS A 88 7.38 5.19 2.17
CA CYS A 88 7.72 4.34 1.03
C CYS A 88 9.10 4.75 0.50
N ALA A 89 10.02 3.80 0.39
CA ALA A 89 11.38 4.10 -0.05
C ALA A 89 11.93 2.98 -0.95
N GLY A 90 12.78 3.36 -1.89
CA GLY A 90 13.41 2.40 -2.81
C GLY A 90 14.49 3.03 -3.65
N THR A 91 15.18 2.18 -4.43
CA THR A 91 16.26 2.55 -5.34
C THR A 91 15.86 2.17 -6.76
N PHE A 92 15.98 3.11 -7.70
CA PHE A 92 15.55 2.94 -9.09
C PHE A 92 16.59 2.17 -9.92
N VAL A 93 16.75 0.88 -9.59
CA VAL A 93 17.73 -0.04 -10.21
C VAL A 93 17.07 -1.28 -10.81
N GLY A 94 15.75 -1.31 -10.93
CA GLY A 94 15.03 -2.45 -11.50
C GLY A 94 15.13 -2.53 -13.03
N THR A 95 14.25 -3.33 -13.62
CA THR A 95 14.22 -3.58 -15.06
C THR A 95 13.14 -2.81 -15.79
N ALA A 96 12.17 -2.25 -15.07
CA ALA A 96 11.03 -1.54 -15.66
C ALA A 96 11.17 -0.02 -15.49
N PRO A 97 10.76 0.77 -16.50
CA PRO A 97 10.65 2.21 -16.34
C PRO A 97 9.53 2.57 -15.37
N PHE A 98 9.61 3.76 -14.79
CA PHE A 98 8.57 4.31 -13.93
C PHE A 98 8.22 5.72 -14.40
N ALA A 99 6.94 5.99 -14.64
CA ALA A 99 6.46 7.27 -15.17
C ALA A 99 7.19 7.70 -16.46
N GLY A 100 7.50 6.75 -17.33
CA GLY A 100 8.20 7.00 -18.58
C GLY A 100 9.72 7.22 -18.44
N ILE A 101 10.28 7.07 -17.24
CA ILE A 101 11.71 7.27 -16.98
C ILE A 101 12.39 5.92 -16.80
N ALA A 102 13.51 5.73 -17.50
CA ALA A 102 14.32 4.53 -17.35
C ALA A 102 15.03 4.50 -15.99
N PRO A 103 15.29 3.30 -15.43
CA PRO A 103 16.05 3.17 -14.19
C PRO A 103 17.37 3.94 -14.23
N ASN A 104 17.62 4.75 -13.22
CA ASN A 104 18.76 5.68 -13.17
C ASN A 104 19.58 5.62 -11.87
N GLY A 105 19.31 4.63 -11.01
CA GLY A 105 20.04 4.42 -9.76
C GLY A 105 19.69 5.38 -8.63
N ARG A 106 18.79 6.33 -8.84
CA ARG A 106 18.40 7.29 -7.81
C ARG A 106 17.52 6.65 -6.75
N LYS A 107 17.60 7.18 -5.53
CA LYS A 107 16.78 6.77 -4.40
C LYS A 107 15.61 7.73 -4.21
N PHE A 108 14.47 7.18 -3.77
CA PHE A 108 13.37 7.99 -3.29
C PHE A 108 12.97 7.59 -1.87
N SER A 109 12.37 8.52 -1.16
CA SER A 109 11.67 8.31 0.09
C SER A 109 10.48 9.24 0.12
N ALA A 110 9.28 8.66 0.22
CA ALA A 110 8.03 9.41 0.12
C ALA A 110 7.10 9.08 1.28
N THR A 111 6.38 10.09 1.76
CA THR A 111 5.28 9.90 2.71
C THR A 111 4.00 9.66 1.94
N VAL A 112 3.29 8.59 2.28
CA VAL A 112 2.00 8.23 1.68
C VAL A 112 0.98 8.11 2.80
N MET A 113 -0.22 8.65 2.60
CA MET A 113 -1.30 8.59 3.58
C MET A 113 -2.51 7.90 2.99
N ASN A 114 -3.06 6.95 3.72
CA ASN A 114 -4.18 6.12 3.30
C ASN A 114 -5.23 6.01 4.39
N PHE A 115 -6.49 5.91 3.98
CA PHE A 115 -7.58 5.46 4.84
C PHE A 115 -8.00 4.06 4.38
N TYR A 116 -7.92 3.11 5.31
CA TYR A 116 -8.40 1.74 5.08
C TYR A 116 -9.72 1.53 5.79
N THR A 117 -10.73 1.06 5.08
CA THR A 117 -12.03 0.73 5.66
C THR A 117 -12.12 -0.79 5.87
N PHE A 118 -12.67 -1.19 7.02
CA PHE A 118 -12.82 -2.59 7.42
C PHE A 118 -14.30 -2.96 7.46
N ASP A 119 -14.63 -4.17 7.00
CA ASP A 119 -15.97 -4.73 7.13
C ASP A 119 -16.21 -5.36 8.51
N GLU A 120 -17.41 -5.86 8.73
CA GLU A 120 -17.78 -6.52 10.00
C GLU A 120 -16.96 -7.79 10.29
N ALA A 121 -16.44 -8.45 9.25
CA ALA A 121 -15.57 -9.61 9.38
C ALA A 121 -14.11 -9.22 9.70
N GLY A 122 -13.79 -7.93 9.69
CA GLY A 122 -12.43 -7.44 9.95
C GLY A 122 -11.51 -7.47 8.76
N LYS A 123 -12.07 -7.53 7.54
CA LYS A 123 -11.29 -7.47 6.30
C LYS A 123 -11.31 -6.07 5.71
N ILE A 124 -10.22 -5.70 5.05
CA ILE A 124 -10.10 -4.44 4.32
C ILE A 124 -10.99 -4.51 3.08
N VAL A 125 -11.88 -3.53 2.92
CA VAL A 125 -12.79 -3.42 1.77
C VAL A 125 -12.50 -2.22 0.90
N ASP A 126 -11.72 -1.25 1.38
CA ASP A 126 -11.38 -0.04 0.66
C ASP A 126 -10.05 0.53 1.14
N ASP A 127 -9.33 1.14 0.23
CA ASP A 127 -8.11 1.92 0.49
C ASP A 127 -8.22 3.22 -0.30
N ALA A 128 -8.48 4.31 0.42
CA ALA A 128 -8.51 5.64 -0.16
C ALA A 128 -7.16 6.31 0.10
N ALA A 129 -6.40 6.54 -0.97
CA ALA A 129 -5.11 7.18 -0.91
C ALA A 129 -5.14 8.53 -1.62
N ALA A 130 -4.42 9.51 -1.09
CA ALA A 130 -4.09 10.71 -1.86
C ALA A 130 -3.16 10.32 -3.03
N GLU A 131 -3.21 11.07 -4.13
CA GLU A 131 -2.37 10.85 -5.31
C GLU A 131 -0.90 11.24 -5.02
N GLY A 132 -0.27 10.56 -4.07
CA GLY A 132 0.99 10.93 -3.43
C GLY A 132 2.26 10.43 -4.13
N ILE A 133 2.31 10.37 -5.47
CA ILE A 133 3.53 9.92 -6.16
C ILE A 133 4.58 11.01 -6.35
N ALA A 134 4.29 12.26 -5.96
CA ALA A 134 5.20 13.39 -6.17
C ALA A 134 6.58 13.16 -5.52
N GLY A 135 6.63 12.52 -4.37
CA GLY A 135 7.90 12.19 -3.70
C GLY A 135 8.74 11.20 -4.49
N ILE A 136 8.12 10.21 -5.13
CA ILE A 136 8.80 9.26 -6.00
C ILE A 136 9.36 9.99 -7.21
N LEU A 137 8.50 10.74 -7.89
CA LEU A 137 8.88 11.49 -9.10
C LEU A 137 10.03 12.47 -8.83
N ARG A 138 10.00 13.17 -7.70
CA ARG A 138 11.07 14.07 -7.28
C ARG A 138 12.38 13.31 -7.03
N GLY A 139 12.30 12.19 -6.33
CA GLY A 139 13.48 11.37 -6.03
C GLY A 139 14.17 10.83 -7.26
N ILE A 140 13.42 10.43 -8.30
CA ILE A 140 13.97 9.88 -9.55
C ILE A 140 14.25 10.96 -10.61
N GLY A 141 13.99 12.22 -10.31
CA GLY A 141 14.32 13.34 -11.21
C GLY A 141 13.23 13.68 -12.23
N ALA A 142 11.98 13.26 -11.99
CA ALA A 142 10.85 13.55 -12.88
C ALA A 142 10.11 14.85 -12.50
N LEU A 143 10.44 15.43 -11.38
CA LEU A 143 9.98 16.74 -10.91
C LEU A 143 11.16 17.57 -10.45
#